data_6fbec06a31a8c4a4fd7a6c409821ce88
#
_entry.id   6fbec06a31a8c4a4fd7a6c409821ce88
#
_cell.length_a   1.000
_cell.length_b   1.000
_cell.length_c   1.000
_cell.angle_alpha   90.00
_cell.angle_beta   90.00
_cell.angle_gamma   90.00
#
_symmetry.space_group_name_H-M   'P 1'
#
loop_
_entity.id
_entity.type
_entity.pdbx_description
1 polymer ?
#
loop_
_entity_poly.entity_id
_entity_poly.type
_entity_poly.pdbx_seq_one_letter_code
_entity_poly.pdbx_strand_id
1 'polypeptide(L)'
;MSNTMKKFVISALLFSLIGGGAYAQKKASAHGYPIDPVPFTSVKLTDSFWGQRLKASREVTIPLAFSKCEETGRYKNFEMAAHPSENNKVTGYSFDDTDVYKTIEGASYLLQTYPDKKLKKYIDSVLVIVAATQEPDGYLYTSRTMNPKHPHE
;
A
#
# COMPACT_ATOMS: atom_id res chain seq x y z
N MET A 1 11.65 -57.41 19.34
CA MET A 1 11.16 -56.69 18.17
C MET A 1 12.30 -56.49 17.18
N SER A 2 12.20 -57.01 15.98
CA SER A 2 13.24 -56.91 14.96
C SER A 2 13.45 -55.47 14.49
N ASN A 3 14.68 -55.15 14.09
CA ASN A 3 15.02 -53.79 13.58
C ASN A 3 14.19 -53.36 12.38
N THR A 4 13.64 -54.31 11.65
CA THR A 4 12.75 -54.12 10.50
C THR A 4 11.37 -53.63 10.95
N MET A 5 10.82 -54.13 12.06
CA MET A 5 9.52 -53.66 12.59
C MET A 5 9.60 -52.25 13.16
N LYS A 6 10.73 -51.85 13.76
CA LYS A 6 10.95 -50.48 14.25
C LYS A 6 10.97 -49.44 13.10
N LYS A 7 11.57 -49.82 11.96
CA LYS A 7 11.58 -48.93 10.76
C LYS A 7 10.21 -48.77 10.14
N PHE A 8 9.37 -49.80 10.12
CA PHE A 8 8.00 -49.72 9.61
C PHE A 8 7.08 -48.86 10.50
N VAL A 9 7.23 -48.95 11.82
CA VAL A 9 6.43 -48.14 12.77
C VAL A 9 6.81 -46.65 12.68
N ILE A 10 8.10 -46.34 12.50
CA ILE A 10 8.58 -44.95 12.34
C ILE A 10 8.15 -44.36 10.99
N SER A 11 8.16 -45.13 9.90
CA SER A 11 7.63 -44.68 8.60
C SER A 11 6.12 -44.44 8.61
N ALA A 12 5.34 -45.29 9.32
CA ALA A 12 3.90 -45.09 9.43
C ALA A 12 3.52 -43.85 10.26
N LEU A 13 4.32 -43.54 11.30
CA LEU A 13 4.13 -42.33 12.12
C LEU A 13 4.50 -41.03 11.38
N LEU A 14 5.50 -41.07 10.49
CA LEU A 14 5.87 -39.92 9.66
C LEU A 14 4.85 -39.62 8.54
N PHE A 15 4.11 -40.62 8.04
CA PHE A 15 3.09 -40.42 7.00
C PHE A 15 1.77 -39.91 7.56
N SER A 16 1.48 -40.09 8.84
CA SER A 16 0.25 -39.55 9.47
C SER A 16 0.34 -38.07 9.84
N LEU A 17 1.53 -37.45 9.79
CA LEU A 17 1.73 -36.02 10.03
C LEU A 17 1.60 -35.14 8.79
N ILE A 18 1.53 -35.73 7.59
CA ILE A 18 1.43 -34.97 6.32
C ILE A 18 -0.02 -34.88 5.81
N GLY A 19 -0.95 -35.60 6.43
CA GLY A 19 -2.39 -35.62 6.09
C GLY A 19 -3.24 -34.53 6.75
N GLY A 20 -2.65 -33.54 7.40
CA GLY A 20 -3.35 -32.36 7.87
C GLY A 20 -3.75 -31.49 6.68
N GLY A 21 -4.88 -31.81 6.05
CA GLY A 21 -5.47 -30.94 5.04
C GLY A 21 -5.53 -29.53 5.58
N ALA A 22 -4.88 -28.61 4.89
CA ALA A 22 -5.08 -27.18 5.11
C ALA A 22 -6.57 -26.88 4.81
N TYR A 23 -7.42 -27.08 5.81
CA TYR A 23 -8.73 -26.47 5.77
C TYR A 23 -8.49 -24.98 5.71
N ALA A 24 -8.69 -24.40 4.53
CA ALA A 24 -8.76 -22.96 4.37
C ALA A 24 -9.80 -22.48 5.38
N GLN A 25 -9.34 -22.00 6.51
CA GLN A 25 -10.21 -21.41 7.52
C GLN A 25 -10.90 -20.25 6.80
N LYS A 26 -12.18 -20.45 6.48
CA LYS A 26 -13.04 -19.40 5.96
C LYS A 26 -12.96 -18.29 6.99
N LYS A 27 -12.20 -17.23 6.67
CA LYS A 27 -12.04 -16.10 7.55
C LYS A 27 -13.45 -15.61 7.85
N ALA A 28 -13.91 -15.82 9.06
CA ALA A 28 -15.20 -15.28 9.47
C ALA A 28 -15.15 -13.79 9.17
N SER A 29 -16.18 -13.27 8.50
CA SER A 29 -16.31 -11.83 8.25
C SER A 29 -16.09 -11.12 9.58
N ALA A 30 -15.01 -10.32 9.67
CA ALA A 30 -14.63 -9.62 10.90
C ALA A 30 -15.65 -8.55 11.31
N HIS A 31 -16.66 -8.34 10.49
CA HIS A 31 -17.59 -7.24 10.65
C HIS A 31 -19.00 -7.77 10.69
N GLY A 32 -19.54 -8.48 11.54
CA GLY A 32 -20.96 -8.84 11.73
C GLY A 32 -22.00 -8.38 10.66
N TYR A 33 -21.51 -7.98 9.48
CA TYR A 33 -22.31 -7.49 8.37
C TYR A 33 -22.53 -8.63 7.36
N PRO A 34 -23.77 -8.88 6.93
CA PRO A 34 -24.13 -10.07 6.14
C PRO A 34 -23.64 -10.04 4.68
N ILE A 35 -23.03 -8.92 4.25
CA ILE A 35 -22.54 -8.73 2.87
C ILE A 35 -21.02 -8.64 2.89
N ASP A 36 -20.36 -9.55 2.18
CA ASP A 36 -18.93 -9.49 1.94
C ASP A 36 -18.65 -8.70 0.66
N PRO A 37 -17.76 -7.69 0.70
CA PRO A 37 -17.40 -6.93 -0.49
C PRO A 37 -16.65 -7.81 -1.49
N VAL A 38 -17.00 -7.71 -2.76
CA VAL A 38 -16.24 -8.35 -3.84
C VAL A 38 -14.89 -7.64 -3.96
N PRO A 39 -13.76 -8.36 -3.93
CA PRO A 39 -12.46 -7.75 -4.17
C PRO A 39 -12.46 -7.02 -5.53
N PHE A 40 -12.03 -5.75 -5.55
CA PHE A 40 -12.00 -4.96 -6.80
C PHE A 40 -11.16 -5.64 -7.90
N THR A 41 -10.17 -6.45 -7.53
CA THR A 41 -9.34 -7.25 -8.44
C THR A 41 -10.13 -8.32 -9.19
N SER A 42 -11.30 -8.69 -8.71
CA SER A 42 -12.22 -9.64 -9.34
C SER A 42 -13.23 -8.96 -10.27
N VAL A 43 -13.25 -7.62 -10.29
CA VAL A 43 -14.17 -6.83 -11.12
C VAL A 43 -13.46 -6.43 -12.41
N LYS A 44 -14.09 -6.71 -13.55
CA LYS A 44 -13.62 -6.29 -14.87
C LYS A 44 -14.63 -5.34 -15.49
N LEU A 45 -14.18 -4.15 -15.86
CA LEU A 45 -15.00 -3.18 -16.57
C LEU A 45 -14.91 -3.46 -18.08
N THR A 46 -16.02 -3.84 -18.69
CA THR A 46 -16.10 -4.22 -20.10
C THR A 46 -16.87 -3.23 -20.95
N ASP A 47 -17.48 -2.22 -20.32
CA ASP A 47 -18.25 -1.20 -21.00
C ASP A 47 -17.39 -0.03 -21.52
N SER A 48 -17.91 0.69 -22.51
CA SER A 48 -17.21 1.82 -23.13
C SER A 48 -17.19 3.08 -22.27
N PHE A 49 -18.15 3.24 -21.35
CA PHE A 49 -18.27 4.41 -20.51
C PHE A 49 -17.19 4.46 -19.41
N TRP A 50 -17.10 3.40 -18.59
CA TRP A 50 -16.09 3.32 -17.54
C TRP A 50 -14.71 3.04 -18.09
N GLY A 51 -14.61 2.25 -19.18
CA GLY A 51 -13.34 1.99 -19.84
C GLY A 51 -12.64 3.26 -20.32
N GLN A 52 -13.38 4.23 -20.88
CA GLN A 52 -12.82 5.52 -21.28
C GLN A 52 -12.34 6.34 -20.07
N ARG A 53 -13.04 6.29 -18.93
CA ARG A 53 -12.65 6.99 -17.71
C ARG A 53 -11.39 6.40 -17.10
N LEU A 54 -11.28 5.08 -17.07
CA LEU A 54 -10.05 4.42 -16.63
C LEU A 54 -8.87 4.75 -17.56
N LYS A 55 -9.11 4.82 -18.86
CA LYS A 55 -8.08 5.25 -19.82
C LYS A 55 -7.63 6.69 -19.53
N ALA A 56 -8.55 7.62 -19.37
CA ALA A 56 -8.24 9.01 -19.04
C ALA A 56 -7.51 9.12 -17.69
N SER A 57 -7.92 8.33 -16.69
CA SER A 57 -7.25 8.28 -15.38
C SER A 57 -5.80 7.83 -15.51
N ARG A 58 -5.55 6.77 -16.31
CA ARG A 58 -4.22 6.23 -16.53
C ARG A 58 -3.31 7.15 -17.34
N GLU A 59 -3.84 7.72 -18.44
CA GLU A 59 -3.03 8.43 -19.42
C GLU A 59 -2.87 9.92 -19.11
N VAL A 60 -3.78 10.48 -18.33
CA VAL A 60 -3.83 11.94 -18.06
C VAL A 60 -3.86 12.23 -16.56
N THR A 61 -4.88 11.74 -15.83
CA THR A 61 -5.16 12.21 -14.46
C THR A 61 -4.04 11.86 -13.49
N ILE A 62 -3.61 10.61 -13.45
CA ILE A 62 -2.56 10.17 -12.51
C ILE A 62 -1.20 10.80 -12.84
N PRO A 63 -0.72 10.82 -14.11
CA PRO A 63 0.50 11.55 -14.46
C PRO A 63 0.46 13.02 -14.08
N LEU A 64 -0.67 13.70 -14.35
CA LEU A 64 -0.85 15.10 -13.99
C LEU A 64 -0.84 15.30 -12.47
N ALA A 65 -1.52 14.44 -11.71
CA ALA A 65 -1.57 14.54 -10.25
C ALA A 65 -0.16 14.40 -9.64
N PHE A 66 0.64 13.45 -10.11
CA PHE A 66 2.03 13.32 -9.69
C PHE A 66 2.87 14.56 -10.04
N SER A 67 2.75 15.07 -11.29
CA SER A 67 3.42 16.31 -11.71
C SER A 67 3.04 17.48 -10.80
N LYS A 68 1.78 17.60 -10.42
CA LYS A 68 1.33 18.66 -9.50
C LYS A 68 1.86 18.47 -8.07
N CYS A 69 1.93 17.26 -7.57
CA CYS A 69 2.58 17.01 -6.28
C CYS A 69 4.04 17.47 -6.27
N GLU A 70 4.77 17.26 -7.37
CA GLU A 70 6.15 17.70 -7.52
C GLU A 70 6.23 19.24 -7.65
N GLU A 71 5.54 19.83 -8.64
CA GLU A 71 5.56 21.26 -8.94
C GLU A 71 5.16 22.13 -7.75
N THR A 72 4.25 21.67 -6.92
CA THR A 72 3.68 22.41 -5.80
C THR A 72 4.37 22.11 -4.46
N GLY A 73 5.47 21.34 -4.48
CA GLY A 73 6.33 21.11 -3.33
C GLY A 73 5.83 20.07 -2.32
N ARG A 74 4.84 19.22 -2.67
CA ARG A 74 4.35 18.17 -1.78
C ARG A 74 5.46 17.19 -1.42
N TYR A 75 6.23 16.72 -2.40
CA TYR A 75 7.37 15.83 -2.13
C TYR A 75 8.45 16.50 -1.32
N LYS A 76 8.70 17.80 -1.56
CA LYS A 76 9.66 18.57 -0.79
C LYS A 76 9.31 18.65 0.69
N ASN A 77 8.03 18.69 1.04
CA ASN A 77 7.60 18.62 2.44
C ASN A 77 8.05 17.31 3.10
N PHE A 78 7.91 16.17 2.42
CA PHE A 78 8.42 14.88 2.92
C PHE A 78 9.95 14.87 3.04
N GLU A 79 10.67 15.34 2.03
CA GLU A 79 12.13 15.44 2.08
C GLU A 79 12.62 16.29 3.26
N MET A 80 11.97 17.43 3.49
CA MET A 80 12.29 18.30 4.62
C MET A 80 11.93 17.66 5.96
N ALA A 81 10.82 16.93 6.03
CA ALA A 81 10.40 16.25 7.26
C ALA A 81 11.32 15.06 7.60
N ALA A 82 11.90 14.39 6.57
CA ALA A 82 12.90 13.35 6.78
C ALA A 82 14.20 13.90 7.40
N HIS A 83 14.46 15.20 7.23
CA HIS A 83 15.64 15.90 7.76
C HIS A 83 15.22 17.20 8.46
N PRO A 84 14.54 17.10 9.63
CA PRO A 84 13.99 18.27 10.30
C PRO A 84 15.08 19.27 10.69
N SER A 85 14.82 20.54 10.45
CA SER A 85 15.66 21.66 10.90
C SER A 85 14.78 22.84 11.29
N GLU A 86 15.31 23.74 12.11
CA GLU A 86 14.58 24.94 12.57
C GLU A 86 14.17 25.88 11.42
N ASN A 87 14.85 25.76 10.27
CA ASN A 87 14.60 26.56 9.08
C ASN A 87 13.54 25.93 8.14
N ASN A 88 13.16 24.68 8.37
CA ASN A 88 12.18 24.01 7.54
C ASN A 88 10.79 24.56 7.81
N LYS A 89 10.07 24.84 6.72
CA LYS A 89 8.68 25.29 6.79
C LYS A 89 7.87 24.52 5.75
N VAL A 90 6.69 24.07 6.15
CA VAL A 90 5.73 23.46 5.24
C VAL A 90 5.41 24.40 4.09
N THR A 91 5.48 23.88 2.87
CA THR A 91 5.03 24.55 1.66
C THR A 91 3.56 24.21 1.44
N GLY A 92 2.71 25.21 1.26
CA GLY A 92 1.27 25.03 1.07
C GLY A 92 0.52 24.85 2.39
N TYR A 93 -0.49 23.99 2.37
CA TYR A 93 -1.34 23.72 3.54
C TYR A 93 -0.81 22.52 4.34
N SER A 94 -1.08 22.51 5.64
CA SER A 94 -0.64 21.41 6.53
C SER A 94 -1.14 20.03 6.10
N PHE A 95 -2.30 19.96 5.44
CA PHE A 95 -2.94 18.71 4.98
C PHE A 95 -2.53 18.27 3.57
N ASP A 96 -1.58 18.95 2.92
CA ASP A 96 -1.17 18.66 1.53
C ASP A 96 -0.53 17.27 1.35
N ASP A 97 -0.08 16.63 2.42
CA ASP A 97 0.37 15.23 2.42
C ASP A 97 -0.68 14.28 1.82
N THR A 98 -1.97 14.60 2.03
CA THR A 98 -3.07 13.79 1.54
C THR A 98 -3.13 13.73 0.01
N ASP A 99 -2.61 14.72 -0.69
CA ASP A 99 -2.56 14.72 -2.16
C ASP A 99 -1.61 13.64 -2.66
N VAL A 100 -0.48 13.46 -1.98
CA VAL A 100 0.49 12.40 -2.29
C VAL A 100 -0.13 11.02 -2.02
N TYR A 101 -0.76 10.84 -0.85
CA TYR A 101 -1.37 9.56 -0.48
C TYR A 101 -2.49 9.15 -1.42
N LYS A 102 -3.40 10.06 -1.75
CA LYS A 102 -4.51 9.81 -2.69
C LYS A 102 -4.00 9.48 -4.09
N THR A 103 -2.94 10.17 -4.53
CA THR A 103 -2.38 9.92 -5.87
C THR A 103 -1.69 8.55 -5.93
N ILE A 104 -0.95 8.17 -4.89
CA ILE A 104 -0.36 6.81 -4.77
C ILE A 104 -1.45 5.75 -4.75
N GLU A 105 -2.51 5.95 -3.96
CA GLU A 105 -3.64 5.03 -3.87
C GLU A 105 -4.29 4.82 -5.24
N GLY A 106 -4.69 5.91 -5.91
CA GLY A 106 -5.31 5.86 -7.24
C GLY A 106 -4.41 5.20 -8.29
N ALA A 107 -3.11 5.49 -8.26
CA ALA A 107 -2.13 4.86 -9.15
C ALA A 107 -1.95 3.36 -8.86
N SER A 108 -2.03 2.96 -7.59
CA SER A 108 -1.94 1.54 -7.19
C SER A 108 -3.14 0.75 -7.68
N TYR A 109 -4.36 1.31 -7.63
CA TYR A 109 -5.54 0.68 -8.24
C TYR A 109 -5.40 0.53 -9.75
N LEU A 110 -4.82 1.53 -10.44
CA LEU A 110 -4.57 1.42 -11.88
C LEU A 110 -3.55 0.33 -12.20
N LEU A 111 -2.46 0.21 -11.43
CA LEU A 111 -1.46 -0.84 -11.62
C LEU A 111 -2.04 -2.24 -11.47
N GLN A 112 -3.03 -2.42 -10.60
CA GLN A 112 -3.69 -3.70 -10.43
C GLN A 112 -4.47 -4.12 -11.67
N THR A 113 -5.07 -3.15 -12.39
CA THR A 113 -5.87 -3.40 -13.60
C THR A 113 -5.00 -3.35 -14.86
N TYR A 114 -4.04 -2.45 -14.90
CA TYR A 114 -3.15 -2.18 -16.04
C TYR A 114 -1.70 -2.15 -15.57
N PRO A 115 -1.01 -3.30 -15.53
CA PRO A 115 0.39 -3.36 -15.12
C PRO A 115 1.28 -2.45 -15.95
N ASP A 116 2.00 -1.53 -15.29
CA ASP A 116 2.94 -0.60 -15.90
C ASP A 116 4.22 -0.52 -15.06
N LYS A 117 5.33 -1.01 -15.62
CA LYS A 117 6.63 -1.04 -14.92
C LYS A 117 7.19 0.35 -14.64
N LYS A 118 6.91 1.35 -15.49
CA LYS A 118 7.38 2.72 -15.31
C LYS A 118 6.62 3.39 -14.17
N LEU A 119 5.31 3.28 -14.19
CA LEU A 119 4.46 3.80 -13.12
C LEU A 119 4.80 3.14 -11.78
N LYS A 120 4.97 1.81 -11.76
CA LYS A 120 5.39 1.10 -10.54
C LYS A 120 6.71 1.66 -9.99
N LYS A 121 7.74 1.77 -10.84
CA LYS A 121 9.05 2.31 -10.42
C LYS A 121 8.94 3.73 -9.89
N TYR A 122 8.09 4.55 -10.49
CA TYR A 122 7.86 5.92 -10.02
C TYR A 122 7.20 5.93 -8.64
N ILE A 123 6.14 5.14 -8.44
CA ILE A 123 5.48 5.00 -7.14
C ILE A 123 6.48 4.50 -6.08
N ASP A 124 7.29 3.50 -6.41
CA ASP A 124 8.32 2.98 -5.50
C ASP A 124 9.29 4.10 -5.07
N SER A 125 9.68 5.00 -5.98
CA SER A 125 10.56 6.13 -5.64
C SER A 125 9.86 7.15 -4.73
N VAL A 126 8.59 7.43 -4.93
CA VAL A 126 7.81 8.33 -4.05
C VAL A 126 7.62 7.69 -2.66
N LEU A 127 7.36 6.38 -2.61
CA LEU A 127 7.24 5.65 -1.34
C LEU A 127 8.52 5.70 -0.51
N VAL A 128 9.71 5.70 -1.14
CA VAL A 128 10.99 5.86 -0.42
C VAL A 128 11.05 7.24 0.27
N ILE A 129 10.62 8.31 -0.41
CA ILE A 129 10.58 9.66 0.16
C ILE A 129 9.60 9.70 1.34
N VAL A 130 8.39 9.17 1.16
CA VAL A 130 7.36 9.12 2.21
C VAL A 130 7.83 8.30 3.41
N ALA A 131 8.39 7.12 3.18
CA ALA A 131 8.85 6.22 4.26
C ALA A 131 9.98 6.86 5.09
N ALA A 132 10.83 7.68 4.47
CA ALA A 132 11.93 8.35 5.16
C ALA A 132 11.44 9.38 6.21
N THR A 133 10.18 9.81 6.14
CA THR A 133 9.58 10.78 7.08
C THR A 133 8.81 10.15 8.21
N GLN A 134 8.58 8.83 8.17
CA GLN A 134 7.84 8.15 9.21
C GLN A 134 8.64 8.14 10.52
N GLU A 135 8.00 8.60 11.59
CA GLU A 135 8.60 8.63 12.92
C GLU A 135 8.71 7.20 13.52
N PRO A 136 9.59 6.97 14.51
CA PRO A 136 9.83 5.62 15.05
C PRO A 136 8.58 4.94 15.63
N ASP A 137 7.58 5.71 16.08
CA ASP A 137 6.30 5.22 16.58
C ASP A 137 5.29 4.92 15.45
N GLY A 138 5.67 5.20 14.20
CA GLY A 138 4.84 5.01 13.02
C GLY A 138 4.04 6.25 12.60
N TYR A 139 4.13 7.36 13.35
CA TYR A 139 3.44 8.59 12.99
C TYR A 139 3.98 9.16 11.66
N LEU A 140 3.10 9.71 10.85
CA LEU A 140 3.43 10.22 9.52
C LEU A 140 2.59 11.44 9.17
N TYR A 141 3.15 12.63 9.39
CA TYR A 141 2.52 13.91 9.06
C TYR A 141 3.58 15.00 8.96
N THR A 142 3.92 15.45 7.74
CA THR A 142 5.08 16.33 7.50
C THR A 142 5.01 17.65 8.26
N SER A 143 3.84 18.28 8.29
CA SER A 143 3.64 19.56 8.99
C SER A 143 3.95 19.45 10.49
N ARG A 144 3.66 18.29 11.06
CA ARG A 144 3.86 18.02 12.47
C ARG A 144 5.32 17.67 12.77
N THR A 145 5.90 16.75 12.00
CA THR A 145 7.29 16.34 12.15
C THR A 145 8.25 17.52 11.99
N MET A 146 7.94 18.47 11.10
CA MET A 146 8.70 19.71 10.95
C MET A 146 8.42 20.75 12.06
N ASN A 147 7.38 20.57 12.85
CA ASN A 147 7.04 21.49 13.94
C ASN A 147 6.79 20.74 15.26
N PRO A 148 7.84 20.21 15.90
CA PRO A 148 7.72 19.35 17.08
C PRO A 148 7.17 20.05 18.34
N LYS A 149 6.96 21.38 18.31
CA LYS A 149 6.39 22.13 19.44
C LYS A 149 4.90 21.89 19.62
N HIS A 150 4.23 21.36 18.62
CA HIS A 150 2.82 21.00 18.73
C HIS A 150 2.68 19.52 19.07
N PRO A 151 1.86 19.09 20.03
CA PRO A 151 1.64 17.68 20.34
C PRO A 151 1.00 16.94 19.16
N HIS A 152 1.25 15.66 19.02
CA HIS A 152 0.54 14.82 18.05
C HIS A 152 -0.97 14.89 18.36
N GLU A 153 -1.76 15.15 17.36
CA GLU A 153 -3.22 15.19 17.47
C GLU A 153 -3.81 13.84 17.12
#